data_26974563b81d368bf3b0b20adc2aa53b
#
_entry.id   26974563b81d368bf3b0b20adc2aa53b
#
_cell.length_a   1.000
_cell.length_b   1.000
_cell.length_c   1.000
_cell.angle_alpha   90.00
_cell.angle_beta   90.00
_cell.angle_gamma   90.00
#
_symmetry.space_group_name_H-M   'P 1'
#
loop_
_entity.id
_entity.type
_entity.pdbx_description
1 polymer ?
#
loop_
_entity_poly.entity_id
_entity_poly.type
_entity_poly.pdbx_seq_one_letter_code
_entity_poly.pdbx_strand_id
1 'polypeptide(L)'
;MPCKSPEVPKKHHAGWLEALDGRYNVARDLRARFDEICRDLGGVDRLSYMQRSLVERALWLEYWLAQQEKTLAKGGDFDVARWVQAANSLQGVYSRLGIERRTKDVPDLATYLRERAG
;
A
#
# COMPACT_ATOMS: atom_id res chain seq x y z
N MET A 1 22.42 2.58 -17.35
CA MET A 1 21.08 2.96 -16.90
C MET A 1 20.14 1.78 -17.03
N PRO A 2 19.55 1.35 -15.96
CA PRO A 2 18.54 0.31 -16.09
C PRO A 2 17.35 0.84 -16.86
N CYS A 3 16.80 0.04 -17.72
CA CYS A 3 15.59 0.38 -18.44
C CYS A 3 14.41 0.39 -17.47
N LYS A 4 13.47 1.31 -17.67
CA LYS A 4 12.24 1.29 -16.93
C LYS A 4 11.46 0.03 -17.25
N SER A 5 10.84 -0.56 -16.26
CA SER A 5 10.06 -1.77 -16.43
C SER A 5 8.61 -1.43 -16.77
N PRO A 6 8.02 -2.07 -17.80
CA PRO A 6 6.61 -1.87 -18.10
C PRO A 6 5.68 -2.61 -17.13
N GLU A 7 6.19 -3.56 -16.39
CA GLU A 7 5.40 -4.44 -15.55
C GLU A 7 5.90 -4.43 -14.11
N VAL A 8 4.97 -4.69 -13.19
CA VAL A 8 5.31 -4.89 -11.79
C VAL A 8 6.17 -6.15 -11.68
N PRO A 9 7.30 -6.10 -10.94
CA PRO A 9 8.18 -7.26 -10.85
C PRO A 9 7.52 -8.42 -10.14
N LYS A 10 7.90 -9.64 -10.54
CA LYS A 10 7.35 -10.86 -9.93
C LYS A 10 7.83 -11.06 -8.50
N LYS A 11 8.97 -10.45 -8.15
CA LYS A 11 9.51 -10.50 -6.78
C LYS A 11 9.70 -9.08 -6.31
N HIS A 12 9.35 -8.84 -5.06
CA HIS A 12 9.54 -7.53 -4.46
C HIS A 12 11.03 -7.19 -4.35
N HIS A 13 11.37 -5.95 -4.71
CA HIS A 13 12.68 -5.37 -4.44
C HIS A 13 12.50 -3.88 -4.20
N ALA A 14 13.42 -3.31 -3.39
CA ALA A 14 13.34 -1.89 -3.09
C ALA A 14 13.47 -1.06 -4.37
N GLY A 15 12.69 0.00 -4.46
CA GLY A 15 12.72 0.89 -5.62
C GLY A 15 11.93 0.40 -6.82
N TRP A 16 11.19 -0.70 -6.68
CA TRP A 16 10.43 -1.25 -7.80
C TRP A 16 9.41 -0.26 -8.37
N LEU A 17 8.81 0.55 -7.51
CA LEU A 17 7.79 1.49 -7.94
C LEU A 17 8.38 2.59 -8.82
N GLU A 18 9.55 3.11 -8.45
CA GLU A 18 10.23 4.12 -9.24
C GLU A 18 10.78 3.55 -10.54
N ALA A 19 11.10 2.28 -10.54
CA ALA A 19 11.62 1.59 -11.73
C ALA A 19 10.55 1.32 -12.77
N LEU A 20 9.27 1.47 -12.44
CA LEU A 20 8.19 1.28 -13.40
C LEU A 20 8.19 2.40 -14.44
N ASP A 21 7.87 2.02 -15.68
CA ASP A 21 7.76 2.97 -16.77
C ASP A 21 6.48 3.80 -16.62
N GLY A 22 6.63 5.10 -16.42
CA GLY A 22 5.51 6.00 -16.18
C GLY A 22 4.58 6.20 -17.37
N ARG A 23 4.94 5.68 -18.54
CA ARG A 23 4.07 5.74 -19.71
C ARG A 23 2.87 4.79 -19.61
N TYR A 24 2.96 3.79 -18.73
CA TYR A 24 1.92 2.78 -18.56
C TYR A 24 0.96 3.16 -17.45
N ASN A 25 -0.30 2.81 -17.65
CA ASN A 25 -1.35 3.13 -16.68
C ASN A 25 -1.11 2.49 -15.32
N VAL A 26 -0.56 1.26 -15.29
CA VAL A 26 -0.29 0.57 -14.05
C VAL A 26 0.69 1.35 -13.18
N ALA A 27 1.73 1.92 -13.78
CA ALA A 27 2.70 2.71 -13.02
C ALA A 27 2.05 3.96 -12.45
N ARG A 28 1.27 4.67 -13.24
CA ARG A 28 0.59 5.89 -12.79
C ARG A 28 -0.42 5.61 -11.69
N ASP A 29 -1.17 4.53 -11.84
CA ASP A 29 -2.17 4.11 -10.85
C ASP A 29 -1.51 3.77 -9.51
N LEU A 30 -0.44 2.97 -9.55
CA LEU A 30 0.26 2.58 -8.33
C LEU A 30 0.93 3.76 -7.65
N ARG A 31 1.50 4.69 -8.41
CA ARG A 31 2.09 5.89 -7.83
C ARG A 31 1.03 6.80 -7.20
N ALA A 32 -0.14 6.88 -7.82
CA ALA A 32 -1.24 7.63 -7.23
C ALA A 32 -1.69 7.01 -5.91
N ARG A 33 -1.74 5.68 -5.85
CA ARG A 33 -2.09 4.98 -4.61
C ARG A 33 -1.02 5.16 -3.54
N PHE A 34 0.25 5.16 -3.95
CA PHE A 34 1.34 5.45 -3.02
C PHE A 34 1.16 6.82 -2.38
N ASP A 35 0.89 7.83 -3.19
CA ASP A 35 0.67 9.19 -2.70
C ASP A 35 -0.54 9.26 -1.78
N GLU A 36 -1.59 8.53 -2.11
CA GLU A 36 -2.81 8.50 -1.30
C GLU A 36 -2.55 7.89 0.08
N ILE A 37 -1.85 6.76 0.13
CA ILE A 37 -1.50 6.14 1.41
C ILE A 37 -0.60 7.06 2.23
N CYS A 38 0.39 7.68 1.59
CA CYS A 38 1.28 8.60 2.27
C CYS A 38 0.50 9.80 2.83
N ARG A 39 -0.47 10.28 2.09
CA ARG A 39 -1.33 11.39 2.55
C ARG A 39 -2.14 10.98 3.78
N ASP A 40 -2.68 9.76 3.77
CA ASP A 40 -3.41 9.22 4.91
C ASP A 40 -2.54 9.11 6.15
N LEU A 41 -1.24 8.91 5.95
CA LEU A 41 -0.27 8.78 7.05
C LEU A 41 0.31 10.13 7.48
N GLY A 42 -0.16 11.21 6.94
CA GLY A 42 0.28 12.55 7.35
C GLY A 42 1.13 13.29 6.33
N GLY A 43 1.34 12.72 5.15
CA GLY A 43 2.12 13.33 4.08
C GLY A 43 3.49 12.67 3.92
N VAL A 44 3.94 12.58 2.66
CA VAL A 44 5.20 11.90 2.34
C VAL A 44 6.39 12.53 3.07
N ASP A 45 6.33 13.82 3.32
CA ASP A 45 7.42 14.54 3.99
C ASP A 45 7.57 14.16 5.46
N ARG A 46 6.53 13.60 6.04
CA ARG A 46 6.54 13.19 7.45
C ARG A 46 6.90 11.73 7.65
N LEU A 47 7.01 10.97 6.55
CA LEU A 47 7.30 9.55 6.63
C LEU A 47 8.80 9.31 6.62
N SER A 48 9.24 8.40 7.47
CA SER A 48 10.62 7.92 7.43
C SER A 48 10.83 7.06 6.20
N TYR A 49 12.09 6.82 5.87
CA TYR A 49 12.42 5.87 4.80
C TYR A 49 11.77 4.51 5.04
N MET A 50 11.82 4.03 6.28
CA MET A 50 11.25 2.73 6.62
C MET A 50 9.74 2.69 6.39
N GLN A 51 9.05 3.75 6.74
CA GLN A 51 7.61 3.84 6.51
C GLN A 51 7.29 3.87 5.02
N ARG A 52 8.04 4.64 4.23
CA ARG A 52 7.84 4.67 2.77
C ARG A 52 8.11 3.31 2.15
N SER A 53 9.14 2.62 2.64
CA SER A 53 9.47 1.27 2.18
C SER A 53 8.32 0.30 2.48
N LEU A 54 7.68 0.42 3.63
CA LEU A 54 6.52 -0.40 3.97
C LEU A 54 5.33 -0.09 3.07
N VAL A 55 5.13 1.17 2.71
CA VAL A 55 4.04 1.53 1.77
C VAL A 55 4.29 0.89 0.40
N GLU A 56 5.54 0.93 -0.10
CA GLU A 56 5.86 0.27 -1.36
C GLU A 56 5.60 -1.23 -1.30
N ARG A 57 5.94 -1.86 -0.18
CA ARG A 57 5.68 -3.30 -0.01
C ARG A 57 4.19 -3.60 0.03
N ALA A 58 3.42 -2.77 0.71
CA ALA A 58 1.98 -2.94 0.77
C ALA A 58 1.37 -2.87 -0.64
N LEU A 59 1.80 -1.91 -1.45
CA LEU A 59 1.31 -1.78 -2.82
C LEU A 59 1.67 -2.98 -3.67
N TRP A 60 2.90 -3.50 -3.52
CA TRP A 60 3.32 -4.68 -4.26
C TRP A 60 2.45 -5.88 -3.88
N LEU A 61 2.20 -6.08 -2.59
CA LEU A 61 1.35 -7.17 -2.11
C LEU A 61 -0.08 -7.04 -2.60
N GLU A 62 -0.65 -5.84 -2.56
CA GLU A 62 -1.99 -5.60 -3.08
C GLU A 62 -2.09 -5.95 -4.56
N TYR A 63 -1.11 -5.52 -5.33
CA TYR A 63 -1.10 -5.80 -6.76
C TYR A 63 -1.00 -7.32 -7.01
N TRP A 64 -0.09 -7.99 -6.29
CA TRP A 64 0.08 -9.42 -6.44
C TRP A 64 -1.21 -10.17 -6.10
N LEU A 65 -1.85 -9.81 -4.98
CA LEU A 65 -3.11 -10.42 -4.57
C LEU A 65 -4.20 -10.21 -5.63
N ALA A 66 -4.31 -9.02 -6.16
CA ALA A 66 -5.31 -8.71 -7.18
C ALA A 66 -5.08 -9.54 -8.45
N GLN A 67 -3.83 -9.75 -8.85
CA GLN A 67 -3.52 -10.57 -10.01
C GLN A 67 -3.90 -12.03 -9.77
N GLN A 68 -3.65 -12.56 -8.57
CA GLN A 68 -4.04 -13.92 -8.22
C GLN A 68 -5.55 -14.08 -8.23
N GLU A 69 -6.27 -13.10 -7.71
CA GLU A 69 -7.73 -13.12 -7.71
C GLU A 69 -8.30 -13.10 -9.13
N LYS A 70 -7.69 -12.34 -10.03
CA LYS A 70 -8.08 -12.36 -11.44
C LYS A 70 -7.85 -13.72 -12.07
N THR A 71 -6.73 -14.34 -11.74
CA THR A 71 -6.43 -15.68 -12.24
C THR A 71 -7.47 -16.69 -11.75
N LEU A 72 -7.84 -16.62 -10.49
CA LEU A 72 -8.88 -17.47 -9.92
C LEU A 72 -10.22 -17.27 -10.65
N ALA A 73 -10.59 -16.02 -10.88
CA ALA A 73 -11.86 -15.69 -11.54
C ALA A 73 -11.93 -16.24 -12.95
N LYS A 74 -10.78 -16.39 -13.61
CA LYS A 74 -10.71 -16.94 -14.98
C LYS A 74 -10.56 -18.44 -15.00
N GLY A 75 -10.56 -19.10 -13.83
CA GLY A 75 -10.40 -20.53 -13.73
C GLY A 75 -8.96 -21.03 -13.85
N GLY A 76 -7.97 -20.14 -13.70
CA GLY A 76 -6.57 -20.52 -13.73
C GLY A 76 -6.08 -21.08 -12.41
N ASP A 77 -4.82 -21.50 -12.40
CA ASP A 77 -4.20 -22.03 -11.21
C ASP A 77 -4.10 -20.97 -10.12
N PHE A 78 -4.54 -21.34 -8.92
CA PHE A 78 -4.55 -20.44 -7.78
C PHE A 78 -3.97 -21.14 -6.57
N ASP A 79 -2.86 -20.62 -6.06
CA ASP A 79 -2.21 -21.15 -4.87
C ASP A 79 -2.79 -20.48 -3.64
N VAL A 80 -3.76 -21.17 -3.01
CA VAL A 80 -4.45 -20.64 -1.83
C VAL A 80 -3.48 -20.33 -0.69
N ALA A 81 -2.51 -21.23 -0.46
CA ALA A 81 -1.57 -21.04 0.65
C ALA A 81 -0.74 -19.78 0.48
N ARG A 82 -0.26 -19.53 -0.72
CA ARG A 82 0.50 -18.29 -0.99
C ARG A 82 -0.37 -17.06 -0.90
N TRP A 83 -1.61 -17.16 -1.37
CA TRP A 83 -2.54 -16.04 -1.29
C TRP A 83 -2.81 -15.68 0.17
N VAL A 84 -3.09 -16.67 1.01
CA VAL A 84 -3.35 -16.45 2.43
C VAL A 84 -2.11 -15.84 3.11
N GLN A 85 -0.93 -16.39 2.80
CA GLN A 85 0.31 -15.87 3.37
C GLN A 85 0.55 -14.42 2.98
N ALA A 86 0.32 -14.07 1.72
CA ALA A 86 0.49 -12.70 1.24
C ALA A 86 -0.54 -11.77 1.86
N ALA A 87 -1.79 -12.22 2.00
CA ALA A 87 -2.84 -11.42 2.64
C ALA A 87 -2.50 -11.12 4.11
N ASN A 88 -1.99 -12.13 4.81
CA ASN A 88 -1.57 -11.95 6.20
C ASN A 88 -0.38 -10.99 6.30
N SER A 89 0.56 -11.11 5.37
CA SER A 89 1.70 -10.19 5.31
C SER A 89 1.25 -8.75 5.07
N LEU A 90 0.29 -8.56 4.19
CA LEU A 90 -0.25 -7.23 3.91
C LEU A 90 -0.90 -6.63 5.15
N GLN A 91 -1.70 -7.44 5.86
CA GLN A 91 -2.32 -6.98 7.10
C GLN A 91 -1.27 -6.59 8.13
N GLY A 92 -0.18 -7.36 8.21
CA GLY A 92 0.94 -7.04 9.10
C GLY A 92 1.60 -5.71 8.75
N VAL A 93 1.79 -5.45 7.46
CA VAL A 93 2.37 -4.19 7.02
C VAL A 93 1.44 -3.02 7.36
N TYR A 94 0.15 -3.15 7.09
CA TYR A 94 -0.82 -2.11 7.42
C TYR A 94 -0.88 -1.85 8.93
N SER A 95 -0.81 -2.90 9.73
CA SER A 95 -0.79 -2.72 11.19
C SER A 95 0.40 -1.91 11.64
N ARG A 96 1.58 -2.17 11.07
CA ARG A 96 2.79 -1.42 11.40
C ARG A 96 2.73 0.02 10.92
N LEU A 97 2.03 0.27 9.81
CA LEU A 97 1.81 1.62 9.33
C LEU A 97 0.72 2.36 10.11
N GLY A 98 -0.08 1.63 10.88
CA GLY A 98 -1.12 2.23 11.69
C GLY A 98 -2.49 2.24 11.07
N ILE A 99 -2.89 1.12 10.47
CA ILE A 99 -4.22 1.00 9.87
C ILE A 99 -5.33 1.30 10.88
N GLU A 100 -5.09 0.96 12.13
CA GLU A 100 -6.05 1.21 13.21
C GLU A 100 -5.82 2.55 13.89
N ARG A 101 -4.82 3.27 13.45
CA ARG A 101 -4.55 4.56 14.00
C ARG A 101 -5.74 5.49 13.78
N ARG A 102 -6.11 6.17 14.83
CA ARG A 102 -7.13 7.18 14.66
C ARG A 102 -6.57 8.33 13.86
N THR A 103 -7.43 8.96 13.12
CA THR A 103 -7.05 10.20 12.50
C THR A 103 -6.66 11.16 13.60
N LYS A 104 -5.51 11.79 13.47
CA LYS A 104 -5.00 12.71 14.48
C LYS A 104 -5.91 13.89 14.69
N ASP A 105 -6.74 14.18 13.71
CA ASP A 105 -7.61 15.33 13.73
C ASP A 105 -8.93 15.07 14.43
N VAL A 106 -9.18 13.81 14.82
CA VAL A 106 -10.38 13.47 15.57
C VAL A 106 -10.04 13.55 17.05
N PRO A 107 -10.54 14.55 17.76
CA PRO A 107 -10.30 14.64 19.21
C PRO A 107 -10.96 13.47 19.92
N ASP A 108 -10.44 13.12 21.10
CA ASP A 108 -11.09 12.10 21.89
C ASP A 108 -12.45 12.62 22.35
N LEU A 109 -13.27 11.71 22.87
CA LEU A 109 -14.63 12.05 23.26
C LEU A 109 -14.68 13.16 24.30
N ALA A 110 -13.79 13.12 25.29
CA ALA A 110 -13.76 14.13 26.34
C ALA A 110 -13.45 15.51 25.79
N THR A 111 -12.47 15.61 24.90
CA THR A 111 -12.12 16.87 24.24
C THR A 111 -13.28 17.38 23.39
N TYR A 112 -13.88 16.49 22.64
CA TYR A 112 -15.01 16.84 21.80
C TYR A 112 -16.18 17.39 22.62
N LEU A 113 -16.49 16.72 23.72
CA LEU A 113 -17.59 17.15 24.58
C LEU A 113 -17.29 18.51 25.23
N ARG A 114 -16.05 18.76 25.65
CA ARG A 114 -15.66 20.05 26.19
C ARG A 114 -15.82 21.17 25.19
N GLU A 115 -15.39 20.93 23.96
CA GLU A 115 -15.50 21.93 22.92
C GLU A 115 -16.95 22.24 22.58
N ARG A 116 -17.81 21.23 22.63
CA ARG A 116 -19.23 21.43 22.38
C ARG A 116 -19.95 22.11 23.53
N ALA A 117 -19.49 21.89 24.76
CA ALA A 117 -20.09 22.50 25.94
C ALA A 117 -19.65 23.95 26.12
N GLY A 118 -18.50 24.28 25.59
CA GLY A 118 -17.99 25.63 25.64
C GLY A 118 -18.49 26.48 24.48
#